data_6d822404aeebf373d59e6cc1bdcbbcdc
#
_entry.id   6d822404aeebf373d59e6cc1bdcbbcdc
#
_cell.length_a   1.000
_cell.length_b   1.000
_cell.length_c   1.000
_cell.angle_alpha   90.00
_cell.angle_beta   90.00
_cell.angle_gamma   90.00
#
_symmetry.space_group_name_H-M   'P 1'
#
loop_
_entity.id
_entity.type
_entity.pdbx_description
1 polymer ?
#
loop_
_entity_poly.entity_id
_entity_poly.type
_entity_poly.pdbx_seq_one_letter_code
_entity_poly.pdbx_strand_id
1 'polypeptide(L)'
;MNEVFKMKNMSRTHSKTRHKAFSNFIFIRLLIFVFEMPKSILAIQSWSEQPIYQEVNPGGQLIMPCIVLNKRGECRWERDGQPVGIHPGKYEWAGANKGPSADPGDCSLKVLDASLDFDDGVWQCQVTPSSFRSRDALISQGAQLVVRGRNSK
;
A
#
# COMPACT_ATOMS: atom_id res chain seq x y z
N MET A 1 90.87 -12.03 15.87
CA MET A 1 90.83 -10.60 15.55
C MET A 1 89.92 -10.42 14.36
N ASN A 2 88.76 -9.69 14.55
CA ASN A 2 87.86 -9.24 13.57
C ASN A 2 86.94 -10.20 12.78
N GLU A 3 85.76 -10.36 13.36
CA GLU A 3 84.53 -10.44 12.56
C GLU A 3 83.33 -10.12 13.49
N VAL A 4 83.13 -8.88 13.82
CA VAL A 4 81.93 -8.35 14.44
C VAL A 4 81.58 -7.03 13.72
N PHE A 5 80.82 -7.11 12.64
CA PHE A 5 80.07 -5.94 12.15
C PHE A 5 79.33 -6.30 10.87
N LYS A 6 78.18 -6.98 10.95
CA LYS A 6 77.22 -6.92 9.88
C LYS A 6 75.88 -7.59 10.25
N MET A 7 75.13 -7.05 11.19
CA MET A 7 73.72 -7.33 11.29
C MET A 7 73.03 -6.18 12.01
N LYS A 8 72.74 -5.12 11.30
CA LYS A 8 71.74 -4.12 11.68
C LYS A 8 71.33 -3.35 10.39
N ASN A 9 70.35 -3.88 9.70
CA ASN A 9 69.42 -3.12 8.91
C ASN A 9 68.55 -4.08 8.06
N MET A 10 67.60 -4.72 8.74
CA MET A 10 66.49 -5.33 8.01
C MET A 10 65.30 -5.54 8.96
N SER A 11 64.66 -4.47 9.32
CA SER A 11 63.33 -4.55 9.91
C SER A 11 62.73 -3.16 10.04
N ARG A 12 62.17 -2.62 8.97
CA ARG A 12 61.16 -1.51 9.04
C ARG A 12 60.63 -1.16 7.65
N THR A 13 59.84 -2.05 7.04
CA THR A 13 58.98 -1.64 5.89
C THR A 13 57.78 -2.52 5.63
N HIS A 14 57.17 -3.17 6.61
CA HIS A 14 55.96 -3.99 6.36
C HIS A 14 54.74 -3.70 7.24
N SER A 15 54.62 -2.53 7.87
CA SER A 15 53.49 -2.24 8.77
C SER A 15 52.52 -1.14 8.31
N LYS A 16 52.75 -0.48 7.20
CA LYS A 16 51.92 0.69 6.82
C LYS A 16 50.85 0.44 5.75
N THR A 17 50.88 -0.70 5.06
CA THR A 17 49.95 -0.99 3.97
C THR A 17 48.69 -1.78 4.37
N ARG A 18 48.71 -2.50 5.51
CA ARG A 18 47.55 -3.30 5.96
C ARG A 18 46.45 -2.48 6.60
N HIS A 19 46.71 -1.36 7.24
CA HIS A 19 45.67 -0.56 7.91
C HIS A 19 44.81 0.26 6.95
N LYS A 20 45.32 0.67 5.78
CA LYS A 20 44.52 1.41 4.80
C LYS A 20 43.55 0.54 4.00
N ALA A 21 43.92 -0.70 3.70
CA ALA A 21 43.04 -1.63 2.99
C ALA A 21 41.87 -2.08 3.88
N PHE A 22 42.10 -2.32 5.18
CA PHE A 22 41.05 -2.74 6.11
C PHE A 22 40.03 -1.64 6.39
N SER A 23 40.48 -0.40 6.47
CA SER A 23 39.60 0.78 6.65
C SER A 23 38.66 0.99 5.45
N ASN A 24 39.17 0.85 4.22
CA ASN A 24 38.35 1.00 3.02
C ASN A 24 37.28 -0.11 2.88
N PHE A 25 37.57 -1.35 3.31
CA PHE A 25 36.57 -2.43 3.29
C PHE A 25 35.45 -2.21 4.29
N ILE A 26 35.73 -1.63 5.46
CA ILE A 26 34.72 -1.31 6.47
C ILE A 26 33.84 -0.15 5.98
N PHE A 27 34.41 0.90 5.37
CA PHE A 27 33.63 2.01 4.81
C PHE A 27 32.75 1.58 3.63
N ILE A 28 33.25 0.72 2.75
CA ILE A 28 32.48 0.18 1.62
C ILE A 28 31.33 -0.71 2.14
N ARG A 29 31.55 -1.53 3.16
CA ARG A 29 30.49 -2.33 3.78
C ARG A 29 29.45 -1.47 4.50
N LEU A 30 29.87 -0.40 5.18
CA LEU A 30 28.95 0.55 5.83
C LEU A 30 28.10 1.31 4.80
N LEU A 31 28.69 1.74 3.67
CA LEU A 31 27.97 2.40 2.57
C LEU A 31 26.96 1.49 1.90
N ILE A 32 27.28 0.18 1.73
CA ILE A 32 26.33 -0.80 1.18
C ILE A 32 25.18 -1.04 2.15
N PHE A 33 25.43 -1.09 3.46
CA PHE A 33 24.38 -1.30 4.46
C PHE A 33 23.38 -0.13 4.57
N VAL A 34 23.81 1.10 4.29
CA VAL A 34 22.92 2.27 4.27
C VAL A 34 22.01 2.26 3.02
N PHE A 35 22.42 1.60 1.94
CA PHE A 35 21.62 1.51 0.70
C PHE A 35 20.58 0.38 0.70
N GLU A 36 20.69 -0.59 1.62
CA GLU A 36 19.75 -1.70 1.78
C GLU A 36 18.70 -1.44 2.88
N MET A 37 18.27 -0.19 3.08
CA MET A 37 17.08 0.08 3.90
C MET A 37 15.89 -0.60 3.24
N PRO A 38 15.22 -1.54 3.93
CA PRO A 38 14.06 -2.21 3.35
C PRO A 38 13.02 -1.15 3.00
N LYS A 39 12.65 -1.09 1.72
CA LYS A 39 11.65 -0.14 1.18
C LYS A 39 10.30 -0.20 1.91
N SER A 40 10.09 -1.25 2.71
CA SER A 40 8.87 -1.46 3.50
C SER A 40 8.68 -0.51 4.68
N ILE A 41 9.73 0.20 5.13
CA ILE A 41 9.63 1.10 6.31
C ILE A 41 8.98 2.45 5.94
N LEU A 42 8.93 2.82 4.65
CA LEU A 42 8.38 4.09 4.18
C LEU A 42 7.09 3.96 3.37
N ALA A 43 6.58 2.74 3.20
CA ALA A 43 5.39 2.51 2.38
C ALA A 43 4.12 2.88 3.17
N ILE A 44 3.58 4.06 2.90
CA ILE A 44 2.26 4.52 3.38
C ILE A 44 1.14 3.97 2.48
N GLN A 45 -0.07 3.91 2.99
CA GLN A 45 -1.25 3.58 2.19
C GLN A 45 -1.45 4.64 1.10
N SER A 46 -1.76 4.21 -0.12
CA SER A 46 -2.04 5.10 -1.24
C SER A 46 -3.01 4.47 -2.24
N TRP A 47 -3.70 5.28 -3.01
CA TRP A 47 -4.61 4.81 -4.04
C TRP A 47 -3.86 4.15 -5.20
N SER A 48 -4.34 2.97 -5.62
CA SER A 48 -4.07 2.38 -6.93
C SER A 48 -5.25 2.61 -7.87
N GLU A 49 -6.49 2.41 -7.37
CA GLU A 49 -7.71 2.63 -8.11
C GLU A 49 -8.78 3.21 -7.18
N GLN A 50 -9.56 4.17 -7.69
CA GLN A 50 -10.66 4.78 -6.97
C GLN A 50 -11.98 4.53 -7.70
N PRO A 51 -13.14 4.58 -6.99
CA PRO A 51 -14.41 4.49 -7.65
C PRO A 51 -14.60 5.60 -8.69
N ILE A 52 -15.27 5.25 -9.77
CA ILE A 52 -15.58 6.14 -10.88
C ILE A 52 -17.08 6.18 -11.13
N TYR A 53 -17.54 7.17 -11.89
CA TYR A 53 -18.90 7.24 -12.36
C TYR A 53 -19.33 5.95 -13.04
N GLN A 54 -20.52 5.43 -12.68
CA GLN A 54 -21.13 4.25 -13.30
C GLN A 54 -22.64 4.41 -13.45
N GLU A 55 -23.19 3.67 -14.40
CA GLU A 55 -24.62 3.56 -14.60
C GLU A 55 -25.05 2.09 -14.61
N VAL A 56 -26.21 1.82 -14.06
CA VAL A 56 -26.77 0.48 -14.01
C VAL A 56 -28.28 0.50 -14.18
N ASN A 57 -28.86 -0.53 -14.79
CA ASN A 57 -30.30 -0.71 -14.82
C ASN A 57 -30.81 -1.28 -13.48
N PRO A 58 -32.06 -1.00 -13.08
CA PRO A 58 -32.66 -1.63 -11.91
C PRO A 58 -32.58 -3.16 -12.01
N GLY A 59 -32.21 -3.82 -10.89
CA GLY A 59 -31.97 -5.26 -10.84
C GLY A 59 -30.59 -5.69 -11.35
N GLY A 60 -29.80 -4.77 -11.93
CA GLY A 60 -28.46 -5.04 -12.43
C GLY A 60 -27.42 -5.20 -11.33
N GLN A 61 -26.23 -5.61 -11.74
CA GLN A 61 -25.06 -5.78 -10.86
C GLN A 61 -23.89 -4.96 -11.39
N LEU A 62 -23.06 -4.45 -10.49
CA LEU A 62 -21.83 -3.75 -10.83
C LEU A 62 -20.76 -3.92 -9.73
N ILE A 63 -19.53 -3.55 -10.05
CA ILE A 63 -18.44 -3.46 -9.10
C ILE A 63 -17.96 -2.02 -9.04
N MET A 64 -17.95 -1.44 -7.84
CA MET A 64 -17.34 -0.16 -7.53
C MET A 64 -15.86 -0.42 -7.20
N PRO A 65 -14.90 -0.03 -8.06
CA PRO A 65 -13.50 -0.31 -7.80
C PRO A 65 -12.96 0.52 -6.64
N CYS A 66 -12.11 -0.09 -5.83
CA CYS A 66 -11.37 0.58 -4.77
C CYS A 66 -10.13 -0.26 -4.42
N ILE A 67 -8.95 0.11 -4.98
CA ILE A 67 -7.71 -0.64 -4.77
C ILE A 67 -6.66 0.26 -4.12
N VAL A 68 -6.06 -0.24 -3.05
CA VAL A 68 -5.12 0.50 -2.20
C VAL A 68 -3.78 -0.22 -2.13
N LEU A 69 -2.71 0.48 -2.47
CA LEU A 69 -1.34 0.01 -2.31
C LEU A 69 -0.92 0.08 -0.84
N ASN A 70 -0.20 -0.93 -0.38
CA ASN A 70 0.30 -1.03 1.00
C ASN A 70 -0.80 -0.92 2.06
N LYS A 71 -2.01 -1.36 1.73
CA LYS A 71 -3.16 -1.32 2.63
C LYS A 71 -2.88 -2.06 3.94
N ARG A 72 -3.20 -1.41 5.05
CA ARG A 72 -3.11 -1.96 6.41
C ARG A 72 -4.36 -1.65 7.24
N GLY A 73 -5.07 -0.58 6.89
CA GLY A 73 -6.34 -0.22 7.51
C GLY A 73 -7.51 -1.06 7.00
N GLU A 74 -8.68 -0.84 7.57
CA GLU A 74 -9.93 -1.49 7.18
C GLU A 74 -10.69 -0.67 6.15
N CYS A 75 -11.27 -1.33 5.16
CA CYS A 75 -12.11 -0.71 4.15
C CYS A 75 -13.51 -0.44 4.68
N ARG A 76 -14.06 0.69 4.25
CA ARG A 76 -15.45 1.11 4.50
C ARG A 76 -16.01 1.75 3.25
N TRP A 77 -17.33 1.66 3.10
CA TRP A 77 -18.02 2.37 2.04
C TRP A 77 -19.07 3.30 2.65
N GLU A 78 -19.28 4.43 2.00
CA GLU A 78 -20.37 5.33 2.30
C GLU A 78 -21.07 5.79 1.02
N ARG A 79 -22.35 6.10 1.16
CA ARG A 79 -23.19 6.70 0.10
C ARG A 79 -23.82 7.97 0.67
N ASP A 80 -23.66 9.08 -0.06
CA ASP A 80 -24.19 10.38 0.34
C ASP A 80 -23.81 10.79 1.78
N GLY A 81 -22.57 10.42 2.19
CA GLY A 81 -22.05 10.67 3.54
C GLY A 81 -22.59 9.72 4.62
N GLN A 82 -23.35 8.69 4.27
CA GLN A 82 -23.86 7.68 5.19
C GLN A 82 -23.11 6.35 5.03
N PRO A 83 -22.66 5.73 6.12
CA PRO A 83 -21.96 4.46 6.04
C PRO A 83 -22.85 3.36 5.50
N VAL A 84 -22.30 2.56 4.59
CA VAL A 84 -22.98 1.40 4.00
C VAL A 84 -22.39 0.12 4.58
N GLY A 85 -23.25 -0.69 5.21
CA GLY A 85 -22.89 -2.00 5.72
C GLY A 85 -22.88 -3.07 4.61
N ILE A 86 -22.10 -4.13 4.83
CA ILE A 86 -22.11 -5.30 3.96
C ILE A 86 -23.33 -6.16 4.30
N HIS A 87 -24.18 -6.38 3.31
CA HIS A 87 -25.39 -7.22 3.42
C HIS A 87 -25.36 -8.28 2.33
N PRO A 88 -25.19 -9.56 2.68
CA PRO A 88 -25.20 -10.65 1.69
C PRO A 88 -26.44 -10.59 0.78
N GLY A 89 -26.20 -10.72 -0.53
CA GLY A 89 -27.25 -10.57 -1.54
C GLY A 89 -27.58 -9.14 -1.97
N LYS A 90 -26.98 -8.12 -1.33
CA LYS A 90 -27.09 -6.71 -1.73
C LYS A 90 -25.73 -6.06 -1.92
N TYR A 91 -24.88 -6.08 -0.91
CA TYR A 91 -23.53 -5.54 -0.93
C TYR A 91 -22.53 -6.59 -0.48
N GLU A 92 -21.57 -6.88 -1.32
CA GLU A 92 -20.52 -7.87 -1.06
C GLU A 92 -19.15 -7.30 -1.41
N TRP A 93 -18.10 -7.78 -0.73
CA TRP A 93 -16.74 -7.51 -1.17
C TRP A 93 -16.49 -8.21 -2.51
N ALA A 94 -15.91 -7.46 -3.48
CA ALA A 94 -15.63 -8.00 -4.81
C ALA A 94 -14.34 -8.84 -4.86
N GLY A 95 -13.41 -8.64 -3.91
CA GLY A 95 -12.15 -9.36 -3.82
C GLY A 95 -12.32 -10.88 -3.62
N ALA A 96 -11.29 -11.64 -3.96
CA ALA A 96 -11.30 -13.10 -3.91
C ALA A 96 -11.51 -13.66 -2.50
N ASN A 97 -11.02 -12.96 -1.48
CA ASN A 97 -11.22 -13.27 -0.07
C ASN A 97 -12.22 -12.27 0.51
N LYS A 98 -13.33 -12.72 0.99
CA LYS A 98 -14.41 -11.86 1.46
C LYS A 98 -14.11 -11.22 2.81
N GLY A 99 -14.10 -9.90 2.87
CA GLY A 99 -13.99 -9.14 4.11
C GLY A 99 -13.08 -7.90 4.00
N PRO A 100 -13.20 -6.96 4.93
CA PRO A 100 -12.49 -5.67 4.86
C PRO A 100 -10.96 -5.80 4.98
N SER A 101 -10.49 -6.92 5.52
CA SER A 101 -9.06 -7.19 5.75
C SER A 101 -8.54 -8.42 4.99
N ALA A 102 -9.41 -9.13 4.24
CA ALA A 102 -9.10 -10.47 3.73
C ALA A 102 -8.21 -10.48 2.49
N ASP A 103 -8.29 -9.45 1.64
CA ASP A 103 -7.43 -9.31 0.45
C ASP A 103 -6.67 -7.99 0.53
N PRO A 104 -5.35 -8.04 0.85
CA PRO A 104 -4.59 -6.82 1.03
C PRO A 104 -4.62 -5.95 -0.22
N GLY A 105 -5.32 -4.82 -0.15
CA GLY A 105 -5.40 -3.82 -1.20
C GLY A 105 -6.70 -3.77 -1.96
N ASP A 106 -7.50 -4.83 -2.05
CA ASP A 106 -8.79 -4.81 -2.74
C ASP A 106 -9.95 -4.53 -1.76
N CYS A 107 -10.49 -3.31 -1.87
CA CYS A 107 -11.64 -2.81 -1.13
C CYS A 107 -12.88 -2.69 -2.02
N SER A 108 -12.84 -3.23 -3.23
CA SER A 108 -13.92 -3.08 -4.21
C SER A 108 -15.25 -3.66 -3.69
N LEU A 109 -16.33 -2.93 -3.96
CA LEU A 109 -17.68 -3.29 -3.54
C LEU A 109 -18.48 -3.81 -4.74
N LYS A 110 -19.08 -4.97 -4.58
CA LYS A 110 -20.05 -5.50 -5.51
C LYS A 110 -21.46 -5.11 -5.06
N VAL A 111 -22.18 -4.39 -5.92
CA VAL A 111 -23.58 -4.05 -5.74
C VAL A 111 -24.41 -5.06 -6.52
N LEU A 112 -25.33 -5.72 -5.84
CA LEU A 112 -26.26 -6.69 -6.40
C LEU A 112 -27.65 -6.10 -6.38
N ASP A 113 -28.49 -6.46 -7.38
CA ASP A 113 -29.88 -6.03 -7.46
C ASP A 113 -30.04 -4.51 -7.27
N ALA A 114 -29.39 -3.74 -8.14
CA ALA A 114 -29.34 -2.28 -8.04
C ALA A 114 -30.76 -1.67 -8.08
N SER A 115 -31.01 -0.72 -7.19
CA SER A 115 -32.29 -0.03 -7.08
C SER A 115 -32.11 1.46 -6.90
N LEU A 116 -33.07 2.25 -7.40
CA LEU A 116 -33.03 3.71 -7.33
C LEU A 116 -32.99 4.21 -5.88
N ASP A 117 -33.78 3.59 -5.00
CA ASP A 117 -33.93 4.05 -3.62
C ASP A 117 -32.68 3.81 -2.76
N PHE A 118 -31.93 2.74 -3.05
CA PHE A 118 -30.82 2.30 -2.21
C PHE A 118 -29.44 2.50 -2.81
N ASP A 119 -29.31 2.65 -4.13
CA ASP A 119 -28.00 2.64 -4.78
C ASP A 119 -27.67 3.89 -5.57
N ASP A 120 -28.67 4.62 -6.03
CA ASP A 120 -28.45 5.92 -6.69
C ASP A 120 -27.85 6.91 -5.68
N GLY A 121 -26.78 7.61 -6.07
CA GLY A 121 -26.12 8.57 -5.19
C GLY A 121 -24.60 8.64 -5.36
N VAL A 122 -23.94 9.39 -4.49
CA VAL A 122 -22.49 9.58 -4.48
C VAL A 122 -21.84 8.61 -3.52
N TRP A 123 -21.00 7.75 -4.07
CA TRP A 123 -20.29 6.71 -3.33
C TRP A 123 -18.83 7.09 -3.07
N GLN A 124 -18.33 6.75 -1.90
CA GLN A 124 -16.93 6.92 -1.50
C GLN A 124 -16.41 5.67 -0.82
N CYS A 125 -15.19 5.30 -1.17
CA CYS A 125 -14.42 4.27 -0.49
C CYS A 125 -13.52 4.93 0.55
N GLN A 126 -13.45 4.38 1.74
CA GLN A 126 -12.61 4.84 2.82
C GLN A 126 -11.73 3.71 3.33
N VAL A 127 -10.51 4.05 3.74
CA VAL A 127 -9.61 3.12 4.43
C VAL A 127 -9.12 3.77 5.70
N THR A 128 -9.30 3.09 6.83
CA THR A 128 -8.85 3.59 8.12
C THR A 128 -7.32 3.71 8.17
N PRO A 129 -6.76 4.52 9.09
CA PRO A 129 -5.32 4.60 9.24
C PRO A 129 -4.69 3.22 9.54
N SER A 130 -3.46 3.02 9.11
CA SER A 130 -2.69 1.79 9.38
C SER A 130 -2.43 1.55 10.86
N SER A 131 -2.47 2.59 11.68
CA SER A 131 -2.40 2.55 13.15
C SER A 131 -3.03 3.81 13.75
N PHE A 132 -3.29 3.80 15.05
CA PHE A 132 -3.84 4.98 15.74
C PHE A 132 -2.88 6.20 15.73
N ARG A 133 -1.58 6.00 15.46
CA ARG A 133 -0.56 7.06 15.38
C ARG A 133 -0.28 7.53 13.95
N SER A 134 -0.72 6.77 12.95
CA SER A 134 -0.49 7.12 11.54
C SER A 134 -1.55 8.10 11.05
N ARG A 135 -1.18 8.91 10.05
CA ARG A 135 -2.09 9.86 9.39
C ARG A 135 -2.31 9.48 7.92
N ASP A 136 -2.34 8.19 7.65
CA ASP A 136 -2.43 7.61 6.32
C ASP A 136 -3.82 7.02 6.01
N ALA A 137 -4.86 7.53 6.67
CA ALA A 137 -6.24 7.27 6.28
C ALA A 137 -6.49 7.77 4.86
N LEU A 138 -7.31 7.05 4.11
CA LEU A 138 -7.67 7.40 2.74
C LEU A 138 -9.18 7.58 2.61
N ILE A 139 -9.59 8.61 1.87
CA ILE A 139 -10.97 8.84 1.44
C ILE A 139 -10.92 9.10 -0.06
N SER A 140 -11.66 8.32 -0.86
CA SER A 140 -11.69 8.48 -2.30
C SER A 140 -12.43 9.73 -2.73
N GLN A 141 -12.26 10.11 -4.00
CA GLN A 141 -13.20 11.03 -4.64
C GLN A 141 -14.61 10.43 -4.65
N GLY A 142 -15.62 11.30 -4.61
CA GLY A 142 -17.01 10.87 -4.75
C GLY A 142 -17.28 10.40 -6.18
N ALA A 143 -17.86 9.21 -6.32
CA ALA A 143 -18.24 8.61 -7.58
C ALA A 143 -19.76 8.50 -7.67
N GLN A 144 -20.37 9.16 -8.66
CA GLN A 144 -21.80 9.04 -8.87
C GLN A 144 -22.13 7.65 -9.45
N LEU A 145 -23.00 6.92 -8.78
CA LEU A 145 -23.71 5.77 -9.30
C LEU A 145 -25.12 6.21 -9.70
N VAL A 146 -25.49 6.00 -10.96
CA VAL A 146 -26.81 6.30 -11.47
C VAL A 146 -27.56 5.00 -11.73
N VAL A 147 -28.67 4.81 -11.05
CA VAL A 147 -29.62 3.73 -11.37
C VAL A 147 -30.64 4.29 -12.34
N ARG A 148 -30.62 3.82 -13.60
CA ARG A 148 -31.47 4.32 -14.67
C ARG A 148 -32.94 4.07 -14.34
N GLY A 149 -33.74 5.13 -14.16
CA GLY A 149 -35.19 5.00 -14.03
C GLY A 149 -35.78 4.26 -15.25
N ARG A 150 -36.75 3.38 -15.04
CA ARG A 150 -37.53 2.86 -16.15
C ARG A 150 -38.21 4.07 -16.83
N ASN A 151 -37.85 4.34 -18.09
CA ASN A 151 -38.69 5.22 -18.89
C ASN A 151 -40.07 4.57 -19.00
N SER A 152 -41.02 5.03 -18.19
CA SER A 152 -42.44 4.71 -18.40
C SER A 152 -42.81 5.29 -19.78
N LYS A 153 -42.99 4.40 -20.76
CA LYS A 153 -43.64 4.74 -22.00
C LYS A 153 -45.12 4.95 -21.75
#